data_dd97a8d6ae36c570236831a7b5cde41b
#
_entry.id   dd97a8d6ae36c570236831a7b5cde41b
#
_cell.length_a   1.000
_cell.length_b   1.000
_cell.length_c   1.000
_cell.angle_alpha   90.00
_cell.angle_beta   90.00
_cell.angle_gamma   90.00
#
_symmetry.space_group_name_H-M   'P 1'
#
loop_
_entity.id
_entity.type
_entity.pdbx_description
1 polymer ?
#
loop_
_entity_poly.entity_id
_entity_poly.type
_entity_poly.pdbx_seq_one_letter_code
_entity_poly.pdbx_strand_id
1 'polypeptide(L)'
;RNIIWGTLNFPDNAADKNVPVVVILHGMSGVHEAEEHWLKIINSMGIATFMVDSNWGRKKCKKDSNLKKDIKWCAAANRGMNRIIDGYGALELLSNHPRIDPKRIGCIGMSLGARGCLYLNVKRFKKMWGTPGLDFAASVPMYPPCNVTYKEDDEITDTPIRIHVGELDTYFPVDSCVNYVAKLKAKGKDVDIKVYPDTHHSFETKTGGKKFMKIRDHNDGRCY
;
A
#
# COMPACT_ATOMS: atom_id res chain seq x y z
N ARG A 1 -11.39 18.12 4.28
CA ARG A 1 -10.35 17.27 3.62
C ARG A 1 -9.05 17.45 4.39
N ASN A 2 -8.44 16.36 4.86
CA ASN A 2 -7.10 16.43 5.41
C ASN A 2 -6.12 16.64 4.25
N ILE A 3 -5.23 17.61 4.38
CA ILE A 3 -4.11 17.79 3.45
C ILE A 3 -3.08 16.72 3.80
N ILE A 4 -2.63 16.00 2.79
CA ILE A 4 -1.52 15.03 2.88
C ILE A 4 -0.35 15.56 2.06
N TRP A 5 0.84 15.11 2.37
CA TRP A 5 2.05 15.44 1.65
C TRP A 5 2.58 14.26 0.86
N GLY A 6 3.23 14.56 -0.24
CA GLY A 6 4.00 13.58 -0.99
C GLY A 6 5.19 14.25 -1.64
N THR A 7 6.23 13.47 -1.92
CA THR A 7 7.43 13.90 -2.61
C THR A 7 7.51 13.22 -3.96
N LEU A 8 7.53 14.02 -5.04
CA LEU A 8 7.71 13.51 -6.40
C LEU A 8 9.19 13.57 -6.75
N ASN A 9 9.76 12.41 -7.10
CA ASN A 9 11.16 12.28 -7.49
C ASN A 9 11.25 11.74 -8.91
N PHE A 10 11.94 12.46 -9.77
CA PHE A 10 12.24 11.99 -11.12
C PHE A 10 13.62 11.32 -11.15
N PRO A 11 13.82 10.28 -11.98
CA PRO A 11 15.16 9.79 -12.26
C PRO A 11 16.00 10.85 -12.96
N ASP A 12 17.32 10.82 -12.78
CA ASP A 12 18.24 11.82 -13.32
C ASP A 12 18.11 12.02 -14.84
N ASN A 13 17.83 10.96 -15.57
CA ASN A 13 17.65 10.96 -17.03
C ASN A 13 16.17 10.91 -17.45
N ALA A 14 15.26 11.42 -16.63
CA ALA A 14 13.85 11.42 -16.96
C ALA A 14 13.55 12.29 -18.19
N ALA A 15 12.70 11.77 -19.07
CA ALA A 15 12.17 12.55 -20.20
C ALA A 15 11.37 13.77 -19.70
N ASP A 16 11.26 14.78 -20.56
CA ASP A 16 10.51 16.00 -20.24
C ASP A 16 8.99 15.76 -20.16
N LYS A 17 8.49 14.72 -20.82
CA LYS A 17 7.07 14.35 -20.88
C LYS A 17 6.86 12.84 -20.85
N ASN A 18 5.66 12.43 -20.52
CA ASN A 18 5.21 11.04 -20.53
C ASN A 18 6.06 10.12 -19.65
N VAL A 19 6.51 10.62 -18.50
CA VAL A 19 7.28 9.82 -17.55
C VAL A 19 6.33 8.87 -16.79
N PRO A 20 6.63 7.56 -16.71
CA PRO A 20 5.88 6.67 -15.83
C PRO A 20 6.18 7.00 -14.36
N VAL A 21 5.22 6.76 -13.48
CA VAL A 21 5.39 7.01 -12.04
C VAL A 21 4.82 5.89 -11.20
N VAL A 22 5.46 5.61 -10.08
CA VAL A 22 4.95 4.69 -9.06
C VAL A 22 4.63 5.46 -7.79
N VAL A 23 3.39 5.35 -7.33
CA VAL A 23 2.95 5.83 -6.02
C VAL A 23 3.43 4.84 -4.96
N ILE A 24 4.15 5.33 -3.96
CA ILE A 24 4.66 4.53 -2.83
C ILE A 24 3.82 4.84 -1.60
N LEU A 25 3.14 3.81 -1.07
CA LEU A 25 2.33 3.89 0.14
C LEU A 25 3.05 3.19 1.31
N HIS A 26 3.41 3.97 2.31
CA HIS A 26 4.18 3.48 3.44
C HIS A 26 3.38 2.64 4.45
N GLY A 27 4.09 1.81 5.22
CA GLY A 27 3.56 1.02 6.31
C GLY A 27 3.00 1.86 7.48
N MET A 28 2.73 1.21 8.60
CA MET A 28 2.12 1.85 9.77
C MET A 28 3.01 2.94 10.40
N SER A 29 4.30 2.73 10.40
CA SER A 29 5.28 3.60 11.07
C SER A 29 5.56 4.92 10.36
N GLY A 30 5.17 5.08 9.10
CA GLY A 30 5.49 6.25 8.28
C GLY A 30 6.52 5.93 7.19
N VAL A 31 7.05 6.95 6.55
CA VAL A 31 8.13 6.82 5.56
C VAL A 31 9.43 6.50 6.30
N HIS A 32 10.09 5.42 5.89
CA HIS A 32 11.33 4.92 6.47
C HIS A 32 12.29 4.37 5.40
N GLU A 33 13.35 3.72 5.83
CA GLU A 33 14.40 3.15 4.98
C GLU A 33 13.86 2.21 3.88
N ALA A 34 12.79 1.45 4.13
CA ALA A 34 12.19 0.55 3.15
C ALA A 34 11.62 1.32 1.95
N GLU A 35 10.84 2.35 2.21
CA GLU A 35 10.23 3.18 1.17
C GLU A 35 11.30 3.96 0.39
N GLU A 36 12.33 4.47 1.07
CA GLU A 36 13.47 5.14 0.44
C GLU A 36 14.29 4.18 -0.43
N HIS A 37 14.42 2.92 -0.01
CA HIS A 37 15.08 1.88 -0.80
C HIS A 37 14.33 1.62 -2.11
N TRP A 38 13.01 1.43 -2.03
CA TRP A 38 12.18 1.25 -3.23
C TRP A 38 12.20 2.47 -4.14
N LEU A 39 12.19 3.69 -3.59
CA LEU A 39 12.35 4.91 -4.37
C LEU A 39 13.61 4.85 -5.24
N LYS A 40 14.76 4.50 -4.65
CA LYS A 40 16.04 4.41 -5.38
C LYS A 40 16.02 3.34 -6.47
N ILE A 41 15.47 2.16 -6.17
CA ILE A 41 15.36 1.07 -7.14
C ILE A 41 14.46 1.49 -8.31
N ILE A 42 13.28 2.02 -8.04
CA ILE A 42 12.33 2.40 -9.08
C ILE A 42 12.90 3.53 -9.94
N ASN A 43 13.53 4.55 -9.33
CA ASN A 43 14.18 5.62 -10.08
C ASN A 43 15.33 5.10 -10.96
N SER A 44 16.11 4.11 -10.52
CA SER A 44 17.16 3.49 -11.33
C SER A 44 16.63 2.77 -12.56
N MET A 45 15.33 2.40 -12.58
CA MET A 45 14.64 1.83 -13.74
C MET A 45 14.10 2.90 -14.71
N GLY A 46 14.37 4.18 -14.50
CA GLY A 46 13.84 5.27 -15.32
C GLY A 46 12.39 5.65 -15.02
N ILE A 47 11.85 5.21 -13.88
CA ILE A 47 10.48 5.46 -13.45
C ILE A 47 10.48 6.48 -12.32
N ALA A 48 9.66 7.52 -12.41
CA ALA A 48 9.48 8.47 -11.32
C ALA A 48 8.76 7.82 -10.11
N THR A 49 8.95 8.39 -8.94
CA THR A 49 8.28 7.93 -7.71
C THR A 49 7.54 9.07 -7.04
N PHE A 50 6.37 8.78 -6.52
CA PHE A 50 5.61 9.69 -5.67
C PHE A 50 5.39 9.05 -4.31
N MET A 51 6.18 9.47 -3.33
CA MET A 51 6.10 8.96 -1.97
C MET A 51 5.06 9.74 -1.18
N VAL A 52 3.97 9.08 -0.79
CA VAL A 52 2.89 9.69 0.00
C VAL A 52 3.17 9.55 1.49
N ASP A 53 3.22 10.66 2.22
CA ASP A 53 3.21 10.64 3.68
C ASP A 53 1.78 10.75 4.22
N SER A 54 1.15 9.61 4.41
CA SER A 54 -0.22 9.52 4.94
C SER A 54 -0.34 9.88 6.43
N ASN A 55 0.75 10.06 7.13
CA ASN A 55 0.76 10.45 8.54
C ASN A 55 0.86 11.97 8.72
N TRP A 56 1.43 12.66 7.75
CA TRP A 56 1.61 14.10 7.79
C TRP A 56 0.25 14.83 7.71
N GLY A 57 0.09 15.90 8.48
CA GLY A 57 -1.17 16.66 8.53
C GLY A 57 -2.32 15.98 9.27
N ARG A 58 -2.21 14.67 9.54
CA ARG A 58 -3.09 13.96 10.46
C ARG A 58 -2.49 14.09 11.86
N LYS A 59 -3.28 14.51 12.86
CA LYS A 59 -2.80 14.74 14.24
C LYS A 59 -1.89 13.59 14.66
N LYS A 60 -0.58 13.89 14.80
CA LYS A 60 0.36 12.95 15.39
C LYS A 60 -0.18 12.62 16.78
N CYS A 61 -0.45 11.36 17.00
CA CYS A 61 -0.72 10.89 18.34
C CYS A 61 0.57 11.05 19.13
N LYS A 62 0.69 12.13 19.87
CA LYS A 62 1.76 12.24 20.87
C LYS A 62 1.56 11.06 21.82
N LYS A 63 2.62 10.31 22.07
CA LYS A 63 2.71 9.41 23.23
C LYS A 63 2.63 10.28 24.48
N ASP A 64 1.44 10.66 24.86
CA ASP A 64 1.21 11.16 26.20
C ASP A 64 0.98 9.92 27.06
N SER A 65 1.94 9.64 27.94
CA SER A 65 2.01 8.43 28.76
C SER A 65 0.81 8.25 29.71
N ASN A 66 -0.07 9.23 29.80
CA ASN A 66 -1.19 9.26 30.75
C ASN A 66 -2.57 9.01 30.14
N LEU A 67 -2.71 8.84 28.83
CA LEU A 67 -4.02 8.69 28.18
C LEU A 67 -4.10 7.42 27.35
N LYS A 68 -4.44 6.29 27.99
CA LYS A 68 -4.79 5.02 27.33
C LYS A 68 -5.91 5.14 26.27
N LYS A 69 -6.71 6.20 26.29
CA LYS A 69 -7.80 6.49 25.33
C LYS A 69 -7.26 6.99 23.98
N ASP A 70 -6.18 7.76 23.94
CA ASP A 70 -5.68 8.36 22.71
C ASP A 70 -4.98 7.36 21.80
N ILE A 71 -4.38 6.28 22.36
CA ILE A 71 -3.76 5.22 21.57
C ILE A 71 -4.81 4.47 20.73
N LYS A 72 -5.99 4.21 21.26
CA LYS A 72 -7.09 3.56 20.51
C LYS A 72 -7.62 4.44 19.37
N TRP A 73 -7.69 5.74 19.59
CA TRP A 73 -8.15 6.69 18.56
C TRP A 73 -7.12 6.88 17.47
N CYS A 74 -5.84 6.94 17.81
CA CYS A 74 -4.74 7.03 16.89
C CYS A 74 -4.58 5.79 16.01
N ALA A 75 -4.71 4.61 16.59
CA ALA A 75 -4.75 3.37 15.85
C ALA A 75 -5.98 3.32 14.90
N ALA A 76 -7.10 3.93 15.29
CA ALA A 76 -8.28 4.06 14.45
C ALA A 76 -8.10 5.07 13.30
N ALA A 77 -7.42 6.20 13.55
CA ALA A 77 -7.13 7.22 12.54
C ALA A 77 -6.12 6.74 11.49
N ASN A 78 -5.23 5.81 11.86
CA ASN A 78 -4.25 5.19 10.96
C ASN A 78 -4.75 3.91 10.26
N ARG A 79 -6.03 3.58 10.36
CA ARG A 79 -6.59 2.41 9.69
C ARG A 79 -6.47 2.54 8.17
N GLY A 80 -6.14 1.42 7.52
CA GLY A 80 -5.77 1.31 6.10
C GLY A 80 -6.66 2.00 5.06
N MET A 81 -7.88 2.44 5.43
CA MET A 81 -8.74 3.25 4.56
C MET A 81 -8.09 4.56 4.13
N ASN A 82 -7.30 5.18 5.02
CA ASN A 82 -6.58 6.41 4.68
C ASN A 82 -5.62 6.19 3.51
N ARG A 83 -4.93 5.03 3.47
CA ARG A 83 -4.01 4.70 2.36
C ARG A 83 -4.73 4.54 1.03
N ILE A 84 -5.96 4.01 1.05
CA ILE A 84 -6.82 3.90 -0.15
C ILE A 84 -7.18 5.30 -0.65
N ILE A 85 -7.68 6.16 0.23
CA ILE A 85 -8.07 7.53 -0.11
C ILE A 85 -6.88 8.36 -0.59
N ASP A 86 -5.74 8.22 0.08
CA ASP A 86 -4.50 8.92 -0.27
C ASP A 86 -3.96 8.44 -1.63
N GLY A 87 -4.07 7.14 -1.92
CA GLY A 87 -3.73 6.56 -3.21
C GLY A 87 -4.56 7.17 -4.36
N TYR A 88 -5.87 7.33 -4.17
CA TYR A 88 -6.70 8.01 -5.16
C TYR A 88 -6.36 9.49 -5.31
N GLY A 89 -6.09 10.18 -4.20
CA GLY A 89 -5.64 11.58 -4.27
C GLY A 89 -4.30 11.73 -5.00
N ALA A 90 -3.38 10.79 -4.80
CA ALA A 90 -2.11 10.76 -5.52
C ALA A 90 -2.30 10.49 -7.01
N LEU A 91 -3.16 9.53 -7.38
CA LEU A 91 -3.50 9.21 -8.76
C LEU A 91 -4.06 10.43 -9.49
N GLU A 92 -5.03 11.12 -8.89
CA GLU A 92 -5.64 12.33 -9.45
C GLU A 92 -4.61 13.45 -9.62
N LEU A 93 -3.78 13.70 -8.59
CA LEU A 93 -2.73 14.71 -8.65
C LEU A 93 -1.74 14.45 -9.78
N LEU A 94 -1.25 13.21 -9.87
CA LEU A 94 -0.24 12.82 -10.85
C LEU A 94 -0.79 12.77 -12.27
N SER A 95 -2.05 12.38 -12.47
CA SER A 95 -2.68 12.36 -13.78
C SER A 95 -2.79 13.75 -14.44
N ASN A 96 -2.76 14.81 -13.63
CA ASN A 96 -2.76 16.20 -14.09
C ASN A 96 -1.36 16.82 -14.13
N HIS A 97 -0.30 16.07 -13.79
CA HIS A 97 1.05 16.60 -13.79
C HIS A 97 1.63 16.63 -15.22
N PRO A 98 2.20 17.77 -15.69
CA PRO A 98 2.58 17.99 -17.11
C PRO A 98 3.65 17.02 -17.64
N ARG A 99 4.45 16.41 -16.76
CA ARG A 99 5.51 15.47 -17.13
C ARG A 99 5.10 14.01 -17.01
N ILE A 100 4.02 13.68 -16.31
CA ILE A 100 3.62 12.30 -16.02
C ILE A 100 2.68 11.76 -17.12
N ASP A 101 2.86 10.48 -17.47
CA ASP A 101 1.92 9.75 -18.30
C ASP A 101 0.75 9.24 -17.44
N PRO A 102 -0.46 9.75 -17.59
CA PRO A 102 -1.60 9.34 -16.77
C PRO A 102 -2.00 7.87 -16.95
N LYS A 103 -1.55 7.22 -18.04
CA LYS A 103 -1.79 5.79 -18.31
C LYS A 103 -0.72 4.88 -17.71
N ARG A 104 0.35 5.43 -17.17
CA ARG A 104 1.48 4.68 -16.59
C ARG A 104 1.76 5.08 -15.14
N ILE A 105 0.70 5.13 -14.34
CA ILE A 105 0.78 5.38 -12.89
C ILE A 105 0.56 4.06 -12.16
N GLY A 106 1.61 3.51 -11.55
CA GLY A 106 1.55 2.28 -10.74
C GLY A 106 1.45 2.59 -9.25
N CYS A 107 1.19 1.54 -8.45
CA CYS A 107 1.19 1.61 -6.98
C CYS A 107 2.04 0.49 -6.39
N ILE A 108 2.93 0.81 -5.47
CA ILE A 108 3.57 -0.13 -4.56
C ILE A 108 3.23 0.27 -3.12
N GLY A 109 3.02 -0.71 -2.25
CA GLY A 109 2.74 -0.41 -0.85
C GLY A 109 3.30 -1.48 0.06
N MET A 110 3.71 -1.09 1.26
CA MET A 110 4.28 -1.95 2.28
C MET A 110 3.33 -2.12 3.47
N SER A 111 3.05 -3.37 3.90
CA SER A 111 2.22 -3.65 5.08
C SER A 111 0.86 -2.93 5.04
N LEU A 112 0.64 -1.93 5.91
CA LEU A 112 -0.57 -1.10 5.88
C LEU A 112 -0.71 -0.30 4.57
N GLY A 113 0.39 0.12 3.95
CA GLY A 113 0.42 0.71 2.62
C GLY A 113 0.04 -0.28 1.54
N ALA A 114 0.44 -1.56 1.69
CA ALA A 114 0.03 -2.63 0.81
C ALA A 114 -1.47 -2.90 0.87
N ARG A 115 -2.10 -2.74 2.05
CA ARG A 115 -3.56 -2.71 2.15
C ARG A 115 -4.17 -1.61 1.28
N GLY A 116 -3.59 -0.41 1.31
CA GLY A 116 -3.97 0.67 0.41
C GLY A 116 -3.88 0.24 -1.04
N CYS A 117 -2.69 -0.18 -1.47
CA CYS A 117 -2.38 -0.57 -2.83
C CYS A 117 -3.21 -1.77 -3.35
N LEU A 118 -3.61 -2.71 -2.48
CA LEU A 118 -4.47 -3.82 -2.84
C LEU A 118 -5.92 -3.38 -3.05
N TYR A 119 -6.49 -2.69 -2.05
CA TYR A 119 -7.92 -2.42 -2.03
C TYR A 119 -8.35 -1.16 -2.78
N LEU A 120 -7.43 -0.28 -3.22
CA LEU A 120 -7.78 0.80 -4.14
C LEU A 120 -8.29 0.27 -5.50
N ASN A 121 -8.08 -1.02 -5.80
CA ASN A 121 -8.61 -1.66 -6.99
C ASN A 121 -10.08 -2.12 -6.83
N VAL A 122 -10.65 -2.07 -5.63
CA VAL A 122 -12.05 -2.44 -5.39
C VAL A 122 -12.98 -1.40 -6.01
N LYS A 123 -13.87 -1.84 -6.92
CA LYS A 123 -14.78 -0.97 -7.69
C LYS A 123 -15.62 -0.08 -6.80
N ARG A 124 -16.09 -0.60 -5.65
CA ARG A 124 -16.86 0.17 -4.67
C ARG A 124 -16.07 1.35 -4.12
N PHE A 125 -14.80 1.16 -3.77
CA PHE A 125 -13.94 2.24 -3.27
C PHE A 125 -13.58 3.24 -4.36
N LYS A 126 -13.32 2.74 -5.58
CA LYS A 126 -13.14 3.61 -6.75
C LYS A 126 -14.36 4.50 -6.99
N LYS A 127 -15.57 3.96 -6.91
CA LYS A 127 -16.81 4.75 -7.02
C LYS A 127 -16.97 5.80 -5.93
N MET A 128 -16.49 5.51 -4.70
CA MET A 128 -16.61 6.41 -3.55
C MET A 128 -15.57 7.53 -3.53
N TRP A 129 -14.34 7.26 -3.97
CA TRP A 129 -13.20 8.17 -3.77
C TRP A 129 -12.32 8.37 -4.99
N GLY A 130 -12.41 7.52 -5.99
CA GLY A 130 -11.62 7.64 -7.22
C GLY A 130 -12.19 8.66 -8.20
N THR A 131 -11.36 9.12 -9.11
CA THR A 131 -11.76 9.96 -10.23
C THR A 131 -12.25 9.07 -11.39
N PRO A 132 -13.43 9.31 -11.98
CA PRO A 132 -13.92 8.55 -13.11
C PRO A 132 -12.91 8.54 -14.27
N GLY A 133 -12.73 7.36 -14.88
CA GLY A 133 -11.80 7.20 -16.01
C GLY A 133 -10.33 7.06 -15.63
N LEU A 134 -9.95 7.23 -14.36
CA LEU A 134 -8.59 7.00 -13.89
C LEU A 134 -8.45 5.66 -13.17
N ASP A 135 -7.45 4.88 -13.58
CA ASP A 135 -7.05 3.62 -12.95
C ASP A 135 -5.53 3.58 -12.78
N PHE A 136 -5.09 2.84 -11.78
CA PHE A 136 -3.68 2.48 -11.71
C PHE A 136 -3.34 1.48 -12.83
N ALA A 137 -2.18 1.66 -13.44
CA ALA A 137 -1.68 0.75 -14.47
C ALA A 137 -1.27 -0.62 -13.92
N ALA A 138 -0.81 -0.66 -12.68
CA ALA A 138 -0.46 -1.87 -11.95
C ALA A 138 -0.41 -1.63 -10.43
N SER A 139 -0.61 -2.69 -9.64
CA SER A 139 -0.51 -2.67 -8.18
C SER A 139 0.41 -3.76 -7.67
N VAL A 140 1.35 -3.39 -6.80
CA VAL A 140 2.33 -4.30 -6.17
C VAL A 140 2.23 -4.22 -4.64
N PRO A 141 1.28 -4.94 -4.02
CA PRO A 141 1.17 -5.01 -2.56
C PRO A 141 2.25 -5.92 -1.96
N MET A 142 3.07 -5.38 -1.06
CA MET A 142 4.09 -6.11 -0.31
C MET A 142 3.55 -6.49 1.08
N TYR A 143 3.41 -7.78 1.35
CA TYR A 143 2.89 -8.36 2.60
C TYR A 143 1.62 -7.66 3.13
N PRO A 144 0.54 -7.61 2.32
CA PRO A 144 -0.70 -6.95 2.68
C PRO A 144 -1.51 -7.74 3.73
N PRO A 145 -2.32 -7.06 4.58
CA PRO A 145 -3.25 -7.72 5.49
C PRO A 145 -4.50 -8.25 4.74
N CYS A 146 -4.37 -9.35 3.99
CA CYS A 146 -5.48 -9.96 3.24
C CYS A 146 -6.55 -10.59 4.12
N ASN A 147 -6.30 -10.72 5.43
CA ASN A 147 -7.28 -11.16 6.42
C ASN A 147 -8.34 -10.09 6.75
N VAL A 148 -8.18 -8.88 6.23
CA VAL A 148 -9.19 -7.83 6.31
C VAL A 148 -10.09 -7.93 5.09
N THR A 149 -11.39 -8.05 5.32
CA THR A 149 -12.38 -8.16 4.25
C THR A 149 -13.28 -6.93 4.19
N TYR A 150 -13.75 -6.60 3.00
CA TYR A 150 -14.73 -5.55 2.76
C TYR A 150 -15.90 -6.10 1.97
N LYS A 151 -17.04 -5.44 2.09
CA LYS A 151 -18.17 -5.77 1.23
C LYS A 151 -17.78 -5.61 -0.24
N GLU A 152 -18.00 -6.64 -1.05
CA GLU A 152 -17.71 -6.65 -2.49
C GLU A 152 -16.20 -6.45 -2.80
N ASP A 153 -15.31 -6.92 -1.92
CA ASP A 153 -13.87 -6.77 -2.11
C ASP A 153 -13.28 -7.58 -3.27
N ASP A 154 -14.03 -8.53 -3.79
CA ASP A 154 -13.71 -9.31 -4.98
C ASP A 154 -14.22 -8.71 -6.30
N GLU A 155 -14.99 -7.62 -6.23
CA GLU A 155 -15.35 -6.81 -7.38
C GLU A 155 -14.27 -5.74 -7.60
N ILE A 156 -13.21 -6.12 -8.31
CA ILE A 156 -12.06 -5.26 -8.59
C ILE A 156 -12.03 -4.77 -10.04
N THR A 157 -11.26 -3.70 -10.27
CA THR A 157 -10.90 -3.20 -11.61
C THR A 157 -10.08 -4.26 -12.37
N ASP A 158 -9.72 -3.97 -13.62
CA ASP A 158 -8.88 -4.88 -14.43
C ASP A 158 -7.37 -4.57 -14.27
N THR A 159 -7.02 -3.76 -13.28
CA THR A 159 -5.63 -3.45 -12.94
C THR A 159 -4.87 -4.73 -12.56
N PRO A 160 -3.74 -5.03 -13.20
CA PRO A 160 -2.88 -6.15 -12.81
C PRO A 160 -2.38 -6.00 -11.37
N ILE A 161 -2.48 -7.05 -10.56
CA ILE A 161 -2.04 -7.06 -9.16
C ILE A 161 -1.00 -8.16 -8.94
N ARG A 162 0.15 -7.81 -8.36
CA ARG A 162 1.23 -8.76 -8.01
C ARG A 162 1.51 -8.66 -6.52
N ILE A 163 1.06 -9.64 -5.76
CA ILE A 163 1.19 -9.70 -4.30
C ILE A 163 2.48 -10.43 -3.95
N HIS A 164 3.24 -9.89 -3.00
CA HIS A 164 4.45 -10.51 -2.47
C HIS A 164 4.31 -10.71 -0.96
N VAL A 165 4.49 -11.94 -0.48
CA VAL A 165 4.37 -12.29 0.95
C VAL A 165 5.49 -13.22 1.39
N GLY A 166 5.91 -13.10 2.64
CA GLY A 166 6.81 -14.07 3.25
C GLY A 166 6.04 -15.25 3.83
N GLU A 167 6.55 -16.47 3.65
CA GLU A 167 5.93 -17.70 4.17
C GLU A 167 5.78 -17.67 5.70
N LEU A 168 6.77 -17.11 6.39
CA LEU A 168 6.82 -16.99 7.84
C LEU A 168 6.28 -15.64 8.35
N ASP A 169 5.42 -14.98 7.57
CA ASP A 169 4.78 -13.73 8.00
C ASP A 169 3.82 -14.02 9.16
N THR A 170 4.18 -13.49 10.32
CA THR A 170 3.46 -13.71 11.56
C THR A 170 2.52 -12.55 11.92
N TYR A 171 2.55 -11.46 11.15
CA TYR A 171 1.60 -10.35 11.28
C TYR A 171 0.30 -10.64 10.55
N PHE A 172 0.41 -11.21 9.33
CA PHE A 172 -0.74 -11.49 8.50
C PHE A 172 -0.65 -12.92 7.96
N PRO A 173 -1.67 -13.76 8.21
CA PRO A 173 -1.67 -15.14 7.73
C PRO A 173 -1.55 -15.20 6.20
N VAL A 174 -0.53 -15.88 5.70
CA VAL A 174 -0.24 -16.01 4.25
C VAL A 174 -1.42 -16.66 3.52
N ASP A 175 -2.06 -17.66 4.13
CA ASP A 175 -3.24 -18.33 3.58
C ASP A 175 -4.37 -17.36 3.24
N SER A 176 -4.52 -16.28 3.98
CA SER A 176 -5.51 -15.24 3.68
C SER A 176 -5.28 -14.62 2.31
N CYS A 177 -4.02 -14.34 1.96
CA CYS A 177 -3.66 -13.78 0.66
C CYS A 177 -3.79 -14.83 -0.45
N VAL A 178 -3.37 -16.06 -0.20
CA VAL A 178 -3.52 -17.17 -1.15
C VAL A 178 -5.00 -17.38 -1.51
N ASN A 179 -5.86 -17.46 -0.50
CA ASN A 179 -7.30 -17.64 -0.68
C ASN A 179 -7.95 -16.44 -1.39
N TYR A 180 -7.53 -15.22 -1.06
CA TYR A 180 -8.05 -14.02 -1.71
C TYR A 180 -7.66 -13.97 -3.19
N VAL A 181 -6.40 -14.29 -3.52
CA VAL A 181 -5.93 -14.39 -4.91
C VAL A 181 -6.69 -15.47 -5.67
N ALA A 182 -6.88 -16.65 -5.07
CA ALA A 182 -7.66 -17.73 -5.69
C ALA A 182 -9.11 -17.28 -6.02
N LYS A 183 -9.76 -16.56 -5.10
CA LYS A 183 -11.09 -15.97 -5.30
C LYS A 183 -11.12 -14.99 -6.48
N LEU A 184 -10.11 -14.13 -6.59
CA LEU A 184 -10.01 -13.15 -7.69
C LEU A 184 -9.70 -13.81 -9.03
N LYS A 185 -8.80 -14.81 -9.06
CA LYS A 185 -8.50 -15.61 -10.27
C LYS A 185 -9.72 -16.35 -10.78
N ALA A 186 -10.53 -16.90 -9.89
CA ALA A 186 -11.80 -17.56 -10.26
C ALA A 186 -12.80 -16.61 -10.95
N LYS A 187 -12.67 -15.30 -10.74
CA LYS A 187 -13.42 -14.24 -11.43
C LYS A 187 -12.70 -13.71 -12.69
N GLY A 188 -11.65 -14.37 -13.15
CA GLY A 188 -10.89 -13.98 -14.35
C GLY A 188 -10.02 -12.74 -14.18
N LYS A 189 -9.67 -12.36 -12.94
CA LYS A 189 -8.83 -11.18 -12.69
C LYS A 189 -7.34 -11.49 -12.84
N ASP A 190 -6.58 -10.54 -13.40
CA ASP A 190 -5.12 -10.61 -13.53
C ASP A 190 -4.44 -10.31 -12.19
N VAL A 191 -4.46 -11.29 -11.31
CA VAL A 191 -3.87 -11.21 -9.97
C VAL A 191 -2.95 -12.40 -9.75
N ASP A 192 -1.76 -12.16 -9.19
CA ASP A 192 -0.85 -13.23 -8.81
C ASP A 192 -0.20 -12.98 -7.46
N ILE A 193 0.30 -14.06 -6.85
CA ILE A 193 0.97 -14.03 -5.55
C ILE A 193 2.29 -14.77 -5.60
N LYS A 194 3.34 -14.13 -5.09
CA LYS A 194 4.64 -14.75 -4.84
C LYS A 194 4.81 -14.95 -3.34
N VAL A 195 4.89 -16.20 -2.91
CA VAL A 195 5.26 -16.56 -1.55
C VAL A 195 6.76 -16.84 -1.51
N TYR A 196 7.48 -16.19 -0.59
CA TYR A 196 8.92 -16.35 -0.42
C TYR A 196 9.20 -17.31 0.75
N PRO A 197 9.88 -18.45 0.51
CA PRO A 197 10.20 -19.42 1.57
C PRO A 197 11.08 -18.78 2.66
N ASP A 198 10.96 -19.26 3.88
CA ASP A 198 11.77 -18.85 5.05
C ASP A 198 11.83 -17.34 5.29
N THR A 199 10.80 -16.62 4.88
CA THR A 199 10.80 -15.15 4.81
C THR A 199 9.70 -14.58 5.71
N HIS A 200 10.06 -13.58 6.52
CA HIS A 200 9.16 -12.91 7.47
C HIS A 200 8.55 -11.62 6.89
N HIS A 201 7.71 -10.94 7.71
CA HIS A 201 7.16 -9.62 7.40
C HIS A 201 8.30 -8.58 7.21
N SER A 202 8.12 -7.63 6.29
CA SER A 202 9.12 -6.58 5.98
C SER A 202 10.48 -7.13 5.51
N PHE A 203 10.45 -8.18 4.71
CA PHE A 203 11.63 -8.92 4.27
C PHE A 203 12.62 -8.12 3.39
N GLU A 204 12.18 -7.04 2.80
CA GLU A 204 13.01 -6.15 1.98
C GLU A 204 13.90 -5.20 2.81
N THR A 205 13.66 -5.11 4.12
CA THR A 205 14.46 -4.26 5.00
C THR A 205 15.65 -5.01 5.58
N LYS A 206 16.78 -4.32 5.80
CA LYS A 206 17.98 -4.91 6.42
C LYS A 206 17.71 -5.52 7.79
N THR A 207 16.68 -5.06 8.48
CA THR A 207 16.32 -5.48 9.84
C THR A 207 15.09 -6.39 9.89
N GLY A 208 14.24 -6.39 8.86
CA GLY A 208 12.95 -7.07 8.85
C GLY A 208 13.02 -8.59 8.84
N GLY A 209 14.03 -9.17 8.20
CA GLY A 209 14.19 -10.62 8.09
C GLY A 209 14.78 -11.32 9.31
N LYS A 210 15.21 -10.61 10.37
CA LYS A 210 16.03 -11.18 11.46
C LYS A 210 15.49 -10.97 12.88
N LYS A 211 14.43 -10.21 13.08
CA LYS A 211 13.84 -10.03 14.42
C LYS A 211 12.56 -10.84 14.53
N PHE A 212 12.64 -11.95 15.25
CA PHE A 212 11.48 -12.56 15.89
C PHE A 212 10.80 -11.50 16.76
N MET A 213 9.77 -10.85 16.26
CA MET A 213 8.85 -10.21 17.17
C MET A 213 7.98 -11.31 17.74
N LYS A 214 8.06 -11.48 19.07
CA LYS A 214 7.21 -12.38 19.82
C LYS A 214 5.76 -11.99 19.51
N ILE A 215 5.06 -12.81 18.71
CA ILE A 215 3.66 -12.59 18.41
C ILE A 215 2.92 -12.74 19.72
N ARG A 216 2.13 -11.74 20.06
CA ARG A 216 0.99 -11.97 20.93
C ARG A 216 0.00 -12.76 20.12
N ASP A 217 -0.36 -13.93 20.60
CA ASP A 217 -1.42 -14.75 20.09
C ASP A 217 -2.67 -13.88 19.87
N HIS A 218 -2.97 -13.54 18.62
CA HIS A 218 -4.16 -12.74 18.28
C HIS A 218 -5.38 -13.64 18.03
N ASN A 219 -5.40 -14.82 18.62
CA ASN A 219 -6.56 -15.71 18.64
C ASN A 219 -7.68 -15.23 19.58
N ASP A 220 -7.70 -13.96 19.97
CA ASP A 220 -8.73 -13.42 20.87
C ASP A 220 -10.01 -12.93 20.17
N GLY A 221 -10.19 -13.24 18.89
CA GLY A 221 -11.45 -13.01 18.16
C GLY A 221 -11.89 -11.55 18.04
N ARG A 222 -11.03 -10.59 18.27
CA ARG A 222 -11.36 -9.16 18.18
C ARG A 222 -11.19 -8.65 16.77
N CYS A 223 -12.29 -8.25 16.16
CA CYS A 223 -12.27 -7.42 14.96
C CYS A 223 -11.63 -6.06 15.27
N TYR A 224 -10.54 -5.74 14.62
CA TYR A 224 -9.92 -4.42 14.66
C TYR A 224 -10.33 -3.61 13.43
#